data_0f74e79363e67c20253ec87541f27d48
#
_entry.id   0f74e79363e67c20253ec87541f27d48
#
_cell.length_a   1.000
_cell.length_b   1.000
_cell.length_c   1.000
_cell.angle_alpha   90.00
_cell.angle_beta   90.00
_cell.angle_gamma   90.00
#
_symmetry.space_group_name_H-M   'P 1'
#
loop_
_entity.id
_entity.type
_entity.pdbx_description
1 polymer ?
#
loop_
_entity_poly.entity_id
_entity_poly.type
_entity_poly.pdbx_seq_one_letter_code
_entity_poly.pdbx_strand_id
1 'polypeptide(L)'
;MKLKLIFVGLTIALVQITPSDAQSISPAGHYTYNRRGQLGEMRVQKAGAEWRVFVLAAGAPRGPATAADCGLIAVGAIEGKTFQGEIKYIFDDTDSKAALDYLKDGNSKPNDIDVEAGHKITITFAPQSVTLTDGQNDISAAGCTDHHGLFGRFTKRRK
;
A
#
# COMPACT_ATOMS: atom_id res chain seq x y z
N MET A 1 -51.79 -59.44 19.39
CA MET A 1 -51.03 -58.75 18.32
C MET A 1 -50.10 -57.70 18.96
N LYS A 2 -48.77 -57.93 18.94
CA LYS A 2 -47.77 -56.99 19.50
C LYS A 2 -47.11 -56.25 18.35
N LEU A 3 -47.37 -54.92 18.29
CA LEU A 3 -46.82 -54.02 17.31
C LEU A 3 -45.39 -53.61 17.73
N LYS A 4 -44.40 -54.00 16.95
CA LYS A 4 -42.99 -53.58 17.17
C LYS A 4 -42.78 -52.27 16.38
N LEU A 5 -42.57 -51.19 17.14
CA LEU A 5 -42.10 -49.91 16.56
C LEU A 5 -40.58 -50.03 16.30
N ILE A 6 -40.17 -49.88 15.04
CA ILE A 6 -38.78 -49.80 14.63
C ILE A 6 -38.46 -48.28 14.54
N PHE A 7 -37.61 -47.78 15.47
CA PHE A 7 -37.03 -46.46 15.38
C PHE A 7 -35.82 -46.52 14.43
N VAL A 8 -35.97 -45.86 13.29
CA VAL A 8 -34.84 -45.61 12.37
C VAL A 8 -34.19 -44.29 12.81
N GLY A 9 -33.03 -44.40 13.44
CA GLY A 9 -32.24 -43.22 13.85
C GLY A 9 -31.54 -42.60 12.64
N LEU A 10 -31.97 -41.43 12.24
CA LEU A 10 -31.34 -40.61 11.20
C LEU A 10 -30.15 -39.84 11.83
N THR A 11 -28.92 -40.33 11.62
CA THR A 11 -27.68 -39.69 12.05
C THR A 11 -27.36 -38.56 11.05
N ILE A 12 -27.60 -37.31 11.41
CA ILE A 12 -27.16 -36.15 10.63
C ILE A 12 -25.69 -35.90 10.96
N ALA A 13 -24.80 -36.18 10.02
CA ALA A 13 -23.39 -35.81 10.11
C ALA A 13 -23.26 -34.31 9.88
N LEU A 14 -23.02 -33.55 10.95
CA LEU A 14 -22.62 -32.15 10.86
C LEU A 14 -21.21 -32.08 10.24
N VAL A 15 -21.14 -31.70 8.98
CA VAL A 15 -19.87 -31.31 8.35
C VAL A 15 -19.45 -29.98 8.96
N GLN A 16 -18.48 -30.00 9.85
CA GLN A 16 -17.84 -28.79 10.34
C GLN A 16 -16.99 -28.20 9.21
N ILE A 17 -17.52 -27.16 8.58
CA ILE A 17 -16.72 -26.33 7.67
C ILE A 17 -15.80 -25.50 8.56
N THR A 18 -14.56 -25.97 8.73
CA THR A 18 -13.49 -25.14 9.34
C THR A 18 -13.27 -23.96 8.44
N PRO A 19 -13.35 -22.70 8.95
CA PRO A 19 -12.99 -21.55 8.15
C PRO A 19 -11.54 -21.72 7.71
N SER A 20 -11.32 -21.78 6.41
CA SER A 20 -9.98 -21.76 5.82
C SER A 20 -9.24 -20.57 6.40
N ASP A 21 -8.09 -20.79 7.03
CA ASP A 21 -7.19 -19.74 7.52
C ASP A 21 -6.90 -18.79 6.37
N ALA A 22 -7.67 -17.71 6.30
CA ALA A 22 -7.38 -16.61 5.42
C ALA A 22 -6.05 -16.04 5.91
N GLN A 23 -4.96 -16.45 5.28
CA GLN A 23 -3.61 -15.98 5.57
C GLN A 23 -3.65 -14.46 5.69
N SER A 24 -3.52 -13.95 6.91
CA SER A 24 -3.56 -12.53 7.16
C SER A 24 -2.40 -11.87 6.42
N ILE A 25 -2.74 -11.12 5.39
CA ILE A 25 -1.74 -10.41 4.59
C ILE A 25 -1.17 -9.33 5.50
N SER A 26 0.11 -9.46 5.90
CA SER A 26 0.80 -8.35 6.56
C SER A 26 1.10 -7.27 5.53
N PRO A 27 0.45 -6.11 5.61
CA PRO A 27 0.69 -5.01 4.68
C PRO A 27 2.04 -4.35 4.92
N ALA A 28 2.60 -4.46 6.13
CA ALA A 28 3.92 -3.91 6.43
C ALA A 28 5.00 -4.55 5.55
N GLY A 29 5.88 -3.73 5.00
CA GLY A 29 6.98 -4.24 4.19
C GLY A 29 7.59 -3.23 3.25
N HIS A 30 8.55 -3.73 2.49
CA HIS A 30 9.25 -3.02 1.44
C HIS A 30 8.86 -3.64 0.10
N TYR A 31 8.41 -2.80 -0.82
CA TYR A 31 7.93 -3.18 -2.14
C TYR A 31 8.70 -2.38 -3.18
N THR A 32 8.99 -2.99 -4.30
CA THR A 32 9.72 -2.35 -5.39
C THR A 32 9.11 -2.69 -6.74
N TYR A 33 9.30 -1.82 -7.72
CA TYR A 33 9.15 -2.19 -9.11
C TYR A 33 10.33 -1.68 -9.93
N ASN A 34 10.56 -2.39 -11.03
CA ASN A 34 11.46 -1.95 -12.09
C ASN A 34 10.73 -2.17 -13.41
N ARG A 35 10.41 -1.12 -14.13
CA ARG A 35 9.69 -1.18 -15.39
C ARG A 35 10.33 -0.25 -16.40
N ARG A 36 10.96 -0.83 -17.42
CA ARG A 36 11.56 -0.07 -18.54
C ARG A 36 12.51 1.05 -18.09
N GLY A 37 13.31 0.80 -17.07
CA GLY A 37 14.26 1.77 -16.51
C GLY A 37 13.66 2.75 -15.49
N GLN A 38 12.36 2.69 -15.22
CA GLN A 38 11.76 3.36 -14.08
C GLN A 38 11.90 2.48 -12.84
N LEU A 39 12.34 3.06 -11.76
CA LEU A 39 12.47 2.41 -10.46
C LEU A 39 11.43 2.98 -9.52
N GLY A 40 10.81 2.14 -8.72
CA GLY A 40 9.91 2.57 -7.66
C GLY A 40 10.14 1.80 -6.38
N GLU A 41 10.05 2.52 -5.29
CA GLU A 41 10.13 1.98 -3.94
C GLU A 41 8.90 2.40 -3.15
N MET A 42 8.32 1.45 -2.41
CA MET A 42 7.25 1.73 -1.46
C MET A 42 7.57 1.04 -0.15
N ARG A 43 7.44 1.76 0.94
CA ARG A 43 7.52 1.19 2.30
C ARG A 43 6.23 1.46 3.05
N VAL A 44 5.73 0.43 3.70
CA VAL A 44 4.50 0.46 4.49
C VAL A 44 4.85 0.08 5.91
N GLN A 45 4.50 0.94 6.86
CA GLN A 45 4.81 0.76 8.27
C GLN A 45 3.61 1.13 9.14
N LYS A 46 3.37 0.33 10.18
CA LYS A 46 2.40 0.66 11.22
C LYS A 46 3.06 1.55 12.26
N ALA A 47 2.41 2.65 12.62
CA ALA A 47 2.87 3.61 13.60
C ALA A 47 1.74 3.93 14.59
N GLY A 48 1.71 3.22 15.70
CA GLY A 48 0.59 3.29 16.65
C GLY A 48 -0.73 2.79 16.04
N ALA A 49 -1.75 3.65 16.02
CA ALA A 49 -3.05 3.37 15.43
C ALA A 49 -3.08 3.59 13.91
N GLU A 50 -2.13 4.31 13.36
CA GLU A 50 -2.07 4.72 11.96
C GLU A 50 -1.13 3.84 11.14
N TRP A 51 -1.30 3.93 9.83
CA TRP A 51 -0.36 3.38 8.86
C TRP A 51 0.30 4.53 8.12
N ARG A 52 1.61 4.42 7.92
CA ARG A 52 2.40 5.36 7.12
C ARG A 52 2.92 4.66 5.89
N VAL A 53 2.82 5.35 4.77
CA VAL A 53 3.28 4.86 3.47
C VAL A 53 4.24 5.88 2.88
N PHE A 54 5.42 5.42 2.56
CA PHE A 54 6.41 6.13 1.77
C PHE A 54 6.40 5.55 0.35
N VAL A 55 6.37 6.40 -0.64
CA VAL A 55 6.54 6.03 -2.05
C VAL A 55 7.57 6.95 -2.67
N LEU A 56 8.50 6.39 -3.42
CA LEU A 56 9.46 7.13 -4.23
C LEU A 56 9.49 6.50 -5.63
N ALA A 57 9.41 7.31 -6.65
CA ALA A 57 9.62 6.89 -8.03
C ALA A 57 10.72 7.72 -8.66
N ALA A 58 11.68 7.02 -9.24
CA ALA A 58 12.76 7.58 -10.03
C ALA A 58 12.53 7.22 -11.50
N GLY A 59 12.42 8.21 -12.37
CA GLY A 59 12.33 8.00 -13.81
C GLY A 59 13.70 7.72 -14.42
N ALA A 60 13.76 6.86 -15.43
CA ALA A 60 14.96 6.79 -16.27
C ALA A 60 15.15 8.13 -17.00
N PRO A 61 16.34 8.73 -16.97
CA PRO A 61 16.59 9.99 -17.65
C PRO A 61 16.33 9.82 -19.15
N ARG A 62 15.39 10.56 -19.68
CA ARG A 62 15.13 10.66 -21.11
C ARG A 62 15.80 11.92 -21.64
N GLY A 63 17.08 11.80 -22.01
CA GLY A 63 17.86 12.93 -22.55
C GLY A 63 18.58 13.73 -21.44
N PRO A 64 19.03 14.97 -21.75
CA PRO A 64 19.80 15.79 -20.82
C PRO A 64 19.01 16.37 -19.64
N ALA A 65 17.69 16.24 -19.63
CA ALA A 65 16.85 16.59 -18.49
C ALA A 65 16.90 15.43 -17.50
N THR A 66 17.35 15.70 -16.30
CA THR A 66 17.21 14.80 -15.15
C THR A 66 15.73 14.53 -14.96
N ALA A 67 15.33 13.27 -14.94
CA ALA A 67 13.99 12.93 -14.47
C ALA A 67 13.86 13.46 -13.05
N ALA A 68 12.91 14.33 -12.82
CA ALA A 68 12.59 14.74 -11.47
C ALA A 68 12.02 13.52 -10.75
N ASP A 69 12.69 13.07 -9.72
CA ASP A 69 12.17 12.03 -8.85
C ASP A 69 11.02 12.61 -8.03
N CYS A 70 9.97 11.84 -7.86
CA CYS A 70 8.85 12.23 -7.05
C CYS A 70 8.61 11.22 -5.95
N GLY A 71 8.57 11.71 -4.73
CA GLY A 71 8.24 10.94 -3.55
C GLY A 71 7.04 11.51 -2.82
N LEU A 72 6.33 10.67 -2.10
CA LEU A 72 5.26 11.09 -1.21
C LEU A 72 5.23 10.28 0.09
N ILE A 73 4.69 10.89 1.12
CA ILE A 73 4.27 10.23 2.34
C ILE A 73 2.77 10.40 2.51
N ALA A 74 2.09 9.29 2.76
CA ALA A 74 0.69 9.31 3.15
C ALA A 74 0.50 8.66 4.52
N VAL A 75 -0.49 9.15 5.26
CA VAL A 75 -0.89 8.65 6.57
C VAL A 75 -2.37 8.30 6.53
N GLY A 76 -2.74 7.14 7.05
CA GLY A 76 -4.13 6.70 7.01
C GLY A 76 -4.38 5.37 7.68
N ALA A 77 -5.45 4.71 7.26
CA ALA A 77 -5.91 3.44 7.81
C ALA A 77 -5.89 2.33 6.75
N ILE A 78 -5.81 1.09 7.23
CA ILE A 78 -5.99 -0.09 6.39
C ILE A 78 -7.26 -0.80 6.83
N GLU A 79 -8.18 -0.95 5.88
CA GLU A 79 -9.42 -1.71 6.04
C GLU A 79 -9.40 -2.90 5.08
N GLY A 80 -9.44 -4.10 5.63
CA GLY A 80 -9.32 -5.31 4.86
C GLY A 80 -8.00 -5.39 4.07
N LYS A 81 -8.06 -5.20 2.76
CA LYS A 81 -6.90 -5.21 1.85
C LYS A 81 -6.58 -3.84 1.26
N THR A 82 -7.19 -2.79 1.77
CA THR A 82 -7.09 -1.45 1.17
C THR A 82 -6.59 -0.45 2.20
N PHE A 83 -5.53 0.27 1.86
CA PHE A 83 -5.11 1.46 2.56
C PHE A 83 -5.79 2.66 1.90
N GLN A 84 -6.32 3.53 2.72
CA GLN A 84 -6.76 4.87 2.34
C GLN A 84 -6.06 5.86 3.25
N GLY A 85 -5.35 6.79 2.66
CA GLY A 85 -4.57 7.77 3.41
C GLY A 85 -4.49 9.10 2.71
N GLU A 86 -4.27 10.13 3.51
CA GLU A 86 -4.03 11.50 3.07
C GLU A 86 -2.54 11.71 2.82
N ILE A 87 -2.21 12.35 1.71
CA ILE A 87 -0.84 12.76 1.41
C ILE A 87 -0.45 13.87 2.40
N LYS A 88 0.64 13.66 3.12
CA LYS A 88 1.17 14.62 4.08
C LYS A 88 2.36 15.41 3.54
N TYR A 89 3.17 14.77 2.72
CA TYR A 89 4.36 15.37 2.13
C TYR A 89 4.55 14.87 0.70
N ILE A 90 4.96 15.76 -0.17
CA ILE A 90 5.58 15.46 -1.46
C ILE A 90 7.01 15.97 -1.40
N PHE A 91 7.95 15.19 -1.88
CA PHE A 91 9.38 15.49 -1.80
C PHE A 91 10.11 14.97 -3.04
N ASP A 92 11.29 15.48 -3.27
CA ASP A 92 12.21 14.96 -4.27
C ASP A 92 13.21 13.95 -3.66
N ASP A 93 14.10 13.42 -4.48
CA ASP A 93 15.12 12.45 -4.07
C ASP A 93 16.02 12.94 -2.93
N THR A 94 16.34 14.24 -2.91
CA THR A 94 17.28 14.82 -1.91
C THR A 94 16.72 14.73 -0.50
N ASP A 95 15.40 14.73 -0.34
CA ASP A 95 14.71 14.64 0.95
C ASP A 95 14.25 13.23 1.32
N SER A 96 14.57 12.24 0.50
CA SER A 96 14.17 10.84 0.71
C SER A 96 14.60 10.30 2.07
N LYS A 97 15.76 10.72 2.60
CA LYS A 97 16.22 10.33 3.94
C LYS A 97 15.31 10.87 5.03
N ALA A 98 14.97 12.16 5.00
CA ALA A 98 14.07 12.77 5.98
C ALA A 98 12.66 12.13 5.92
N ALA A 99 12.19 11.84 4.71
CA ALA A 99 10.93 11.13 4.49
C ALA A 99 10.94 9.70 5.07
N LEU A 100 12.06 8.98 4.96
CA LEU A 100 12.23 7.66 5.58
C LEU A 100 12.32 7.72 7.11
N ASP A 101 12.90 8.77 7.65
CA ASP A 101 12.95 8.98 9.10
C ASP A 101 11.54 9.34 9.61
N TYR A 102 10.79 10.21 8.89
CA TYR A 102 9.37 10.46 9.22
C TYR A 102 8.54 9.17 9.22
N LEU A 103 8.75 8.28 8.26
CA LEU A 103 8.05 7.00 8.23
C LEU A 103 8.19 6.23 9.56
N LYS A 104 9.36 6.33 10.20
CA LYS A 104 9.67 5.64 11.46
C LYS A 104 9.15 6.39 12.68
N ASP A 105 9.48 7.69 12.80
CA ASP A 105 9.29 8.48 14.03
C ASP A 105 8.08 9.43 13.97
N GLY A 106 7.66 9.86 12.76
CA GLY A 106 6.57 10.80 12.54
C GLY A 106 6.91 12.26 12.87
N ASN A 107 8.18 12.57 13.11
CA ASN A 107 8.64 13.89 13.55
C ASN A 107 9.59 14.53 12.54
N SER A 108 10.43 13.73 11.89
CA SER A 108 11.40 14.19 10.90
C SER A 108 10.71 14.61 9.62
N LYS A 109 10.44 15.91 9.47
CA LYS A 109 9.72 16.42 8.28
C LYS A 109 10.70 16.56 7.12
N PRO A 110 10.39 15.99 5.92
CA PRO A 110 11.07 16.36 4.69
C PRO A 110 10.75 17.84 4.35
N ASN A 111 11.62 18.49 3.59
CA ASN A 111 11.22 19.73 2.94
C ASN A 111 10.11 19.39 1.95
N ASP A 112 8.94 19.93 2.14
CA ASP A 112 7.79 19.60 1.32
C ASP A 112 7.58 20.66 0.23
N ILE A 113 7.10 20.17 -0.89
CA ILE A 113 6.35 21.00 -1.82
C ILE A 113 4.98 21.15 -1.18
N ASP A 114 4.52 22.38 -0.97
CA ASP A 114 3.22 22.67 -0.36
C ASP A 114 2.13 21.77 -0.96
N VAL A 115 1.65 20.83 -0.16
CA VAL A 115 0.55 19.94 -0.55
C VAL A 115 -0.73 20.52 0.03
N GLU A 116 -1.67 20.86 -0.86
CA GLU A 116 -3.00 21.23 -0.40
C GLU A 116 -3.61 20.08 0.43
N ALA A 117 -4.19 20.44 1.58
CA ALA A 117 -4.78 19.45 2.47
C ALA A 117 -5.94 18.69 1.77
N GLY A 118 -6.01 17.39 2.01
CA GLY A 118 -7.12 16.57 1.53
C GLY A 118 -6.83 15.66 0.35
N HIS A 119 -5.68 15.77 -0.29
CA HIS A 119 -5.27 14.82 -1.33
C HIS A 119 -5.09 13.41 -0.76
N LYS A 120 -5.65 12.42 -1.43
CA LYS A 120 -5.71 11.03 -0.94
C LYS A 120 -5.10 10.04 -1.92
N ILE A 121 -4.58 8.96 -1.37
CA ILE A 121 -4.16 7.80 -2.15
C ILE A 121 -4.89 6.54 -1.72
N THR A 122 -5.03 5.62 -2.66
CA THR A 122 -5.55 4.28 -2.39
C THR A 122 -4.51 3.24 -2.78
N ILE A 123 -4.24 2.31 -1.86
CA ILE A 123 -3.32 1.19 -2.09
C ILE A 123 -4.04 -0.11 -1.80
N THR A 124 -4.05 -1.01 -2.77
CA THR A 124 -4.63 -2.35 -2.61
C THR A 124 -3.53 -3.39 -2.41
N PHE A 125 -3.63 -4.17 -1.32
CA PHE A 125 -2.68 -5.21 -0.96
C PHE A 125 -3.09 -6.57 -1.50
N ALA A 126 -2.10 -7.30 -2.02
CA ALA A 126 -2.18 -8.71 -2.35
C ALA A 126 -1.01 -9.46 -1.64
N PRO A 127 -0.98 -10.80 -1.58
CA PRO A 127 0.00 -11.54 -0.78
C PRO A 127 1.46 -11.15 -1.04
N GLN A 128 1.81 -10.85 -2.28
CA GLN A 128 3.19 -10.55 -2.69
C GLN A 128 3.32 -9.22 -3.45
N SER A 129 2.27 -8.40 -3.46
CA SER A 129 2.28 -7.16 -4.21
C SER A 129 1.31 -6.14 -3.65
N VAL A 130 1.52 -4.90 -4.04
CA VAL A 130 0.60 -3.79 -3.78
C VAL A 130 0.37 -3.03 -5.07
N THR A 131 -0.81 -2.46 -5.22
CA THR A 131 -1.15 -1.59 -6.35
C THR A 131 -1.52 -0.22 -5.82
N LEU A 132 -0.80 0.79 -6.27
CA LEU A 132 -1.11 2.21 -6.01
C LEU A 132 -1.93 2.74 -7.18
N THR A 133 -3.05 3.36 -6.86
CA THR A 133 -3.93 4.00 -7.84
C THR A 133 -4.22 5.44 -7.44
N ASP A 134 -4.29 6.30 -8.44
CA ASP A 134 -4.73 7.69 -8.31
C ASP A 134 -6.10 7.84 -8.99
N GLY A 135 -7.13 7.29 -8.35
CA GLY A 135 -8.48 7.27 -8.92
C GLY A 135 -9.15 8.64 -9.05
N GLN A 136 -8.59 9.66 -8.39
CA GLN A 136 -9.13 11.02 -8.34
C GLN A 136 -8.16 12.07 -8.89
N ASN A 137 -7.02 11.66 -9.45
CA ASN A 137 -5.90 12.52 -9.84
C ASN A 137 -5.30 13.35 -8.67
N ASP A 138 -5.49 12.91 -7.45
CA ASP A 138 -5.01 13.62 -6.26
C ASP A 138 -3.48 13.72 -6.23
N ILE A 139 -2.78 12.67 -6.61
CA ILE A 139 -1.32 12.64 -6.65
C ILE A 139 -0.79 13.56 -7.78
N SER A 140 -1.46 13.54 -8.94
CA SER A 140 -1.11 14.42 -10.05
C SER A 140 -1.37 15.89 -9.71
N ALA A 141 -2.47 16.18 -9.03
CA ALA A 141 -2.79 17.51 -8.54
C ALA A 141 -1.80 17.98 -7.47
N ALA A 142 -1.28 17.08 -6.66
CA ALA A 142 -0.26 17.35 -5.65
C ALA A 142 1.17 17.51 -6.24
N GLY A 143 1.35 17.52 -7.57
CA GLY A 143 2.63 17.78 -8.23
C GLY A 143 3.42 16.54 -8.69
N CYS A 144 3.00 15.34 -8.33
CA CYS A 144 3.58 14.10 -8.84
C CYS A 144 2.84 13.64 -10.09
N THR A 145 3.29 14.04 -11.24
CA THR A 145 2.64 13.70 -12.50
C THR A 145 2.89 12.25 -12.93
N ASP A 146 2.06 11.75 -13.84
CA ASP A 146 2.09 10.40 -14.43
C ASP A 146 3.46 9.96 -15.01
N HIS A 147 4.32 10.94 -15.31
CA HIS A 147 5.62 10.70 -15.91
C HIS A 147 6.64 10.04 -14.97
N HIS A 148 6.37 10.03 -13.67
CA HIS A 148 7.30 9.54 -12.64
C HIS A 148 7.04 8.10 -12.22
N GLY A 149 6.03 7.43 -12.78
CA GLY A 149 5.81 6.01 -12.53
C GLY A 149 5.38 5.66 -11.11
N LEU A 150 4.80 6.62 -10.37
CA LEU A 150 4.29 6.38 -9.03
C LEU A 150 3.16 5.35 -9.00
N PHE A 151 2.41 5.26 -10.11
CA PHE A 151 1.25 4.39 -10.20
C PHE A 151 1.60 3.00 -10.68
N GLY A 152 0.88 2.02 -10.17
CA GLY A 152 0.97 0.67 -10.65
C GLY A 152 1.27 -0.34 -9.56
N ARG A 153 1.78 -1.50 -10.00
CA ARG A 153 2.00 -2.65 -9.13
C ARG A 153 3.45 -2.74 -8.68
N PHE A 154 3.63 -2.76 -7.38
CA PHE A 154 4.89 -3.03 -6.71
C PHE A 154 4.90 -4.48 -6.19
N THR A 155 6.07 -5.10 -6.18
CA THR A 155 6.27 -6.47 -5.69
C THR A 155 7.00 -6.43 -4.34
N LYS A 156 6.56 -7.25 -3.39
CA LYS A 156 7.16 -7.33 -2.06
C LYS A 156 8.58 -7.87 -2.17
N ARG A 157 9.53 -7.13 -1.62
CA ARG A 157 10.93 -7.56 -1.56
C ARG A 157 11.06 -8.69 -0.55
N ARG A 158 11.61 -9.80 -0.97
CA ARG A 158 11.98 -10.88 -0.04
C ARG A 158 13.18 -10.43 0.78
N LYS A 159 13.13 -10.72 2.08
CA LYS A 159 14.28 -10.50 2.97
C LYS A 159 15.40 -11.48 2.63
#